data_73a457e81223ac1b6f4c8811281a5935
#
_entry.id   73a457e81223ac1b6f4c8811281a5935
#
_cell.length_a   1.000
_cell.length_b   1.000
_cell.length_c   1.000
_cell.angle_alpha   90.00
_cell.angle_beta   90.00
_cell.angle_gamma   90.00
#
_symmetry.space_group_name_H-M   'P 1'
#
loop_
_entity.id
_entity.type
_entity.pdbx_description
1 polymer ?
#
loop_
_entity_poly.entity_id
_entity_poly.type
_entity_poly.pdbx_seq_one_letter_code
_entity_poly.pdbx_strand_id
1 'polypeptide(L)'
;MTIQKEVFLVFTVMFLIIVSVFFLVFLSSVKSGELQNVNHKRAIFFFIAFGTVLLVLGISLPKSPYFLYSKEEPAQKVFVVAKQFSFSISKYPINTDDDFNMSAGAEVTVPVNGVIEFNVSSKDVNHGFSLYKEGVLQAQVQAMPGYVNRLRWKFTESGTYDILCLEYCGVAHAAMAATIKVE
;
A
#
# COMPACT_ATOMS: atom_id res chain seq x y z
N MET A 1 8.07 -9.31 12.75
CA MET A 1 8.56 -7.90 12.74
C MET A 1 7.43 -7.07 12.14
N THR A 2 7.13 -5.87 12.63
CA THR A 2 6.05 -5.05 12.06
C THR A 2 6.47 -4.54 10.68
N ILE A 3 5.52 -4.39 9.74
CA ILE A 3 5.75 -3.87 8.37
C ILE A 3 6.55 -2.57 8.41
N GLN A 4 6.25 -1.68 9.38
CA GLN A 4 6.96 -0.42 9.55
C GLN A 4 8.46 -0.58 9.84
N LYS A 5 8.83 -1.59 10.65
CA LYS A 5 10.26 -1.87 10.94
C LYS A 5 10.99 -2.42 9.72
N GLU A 6 10.31 -3.23 8.91
CA GLU A 6 10.88 -3.75 7.65
C GLU A 6 11.09 -2.63 6.64
N VAL A 7 10.09 -1.76 6.46
CA VAL A 7 10.21 -0.58 5.58
C VAL A 7 11.33 0.34 6.05
N PHE A 8 11.41 0.62 7.35
CA PHE A 8 12.49 1.45 7.91
C PHE A 8 13.87 0.83 7.70
N LEU A 9 14.01 -0.48 7.88
CA LEU A 9 15.26 -1.19 7.62
C LEU A 9 15.68 -1.08 6.15
N VAL A 10 14.76 -1.35 5.22
CA VAL A 10 15.01 -1.25 3.78
C VAL A 10 15.40 0.19 3.41
N PHE A 11 14.67 1.19 3.91
CA PHE A 11 14.99 2.61 3.68
C PHE A 11 16.40 2.94 4.18
N THR A 12 16.77 2.51 5.39
CA THR A 12 18.09 2.77 5.98
C THR A 12 19.20 2.15 5.16
N VAL A 13 19.03 0.89 4.73
CA VAL A 13 20.00 0.19 3.87
C VAL A 13 20.17 0.90 2.53
N MET A 14 19.07 1.28 1.88
CA MET A 14 19.11 2.01 0.61
C MET A 14 19.80 3.38 0.78
N PHE A 15 19.48 4.12 1.83
CA PHE A 15 20.11 5.39 2.16
C PHE A 15 21.63 5.25 2.30
N LEU A 16 22.09 4.25 3.07
CA LEU A 16 23.52 3.99 3.27
C LEU A 16 24.22 3.61 1.95
N ILE A 17 23.57 2.84 1.07
CA ILE A 17 24.10 2.51 -0.25
C ILE A 17 24.27 3.78 -1.09
N ILE A 18 23.25 4.62 -1.15
CA ILE A 18 23.28 5.89 -1.90
C ILE A 18 24.41 6.79 -1.40
N VAL A 19 24.48 7.01 -0.07
CA VAL A 19 25.54 7.82 0.55
C VAL A 19 26.93 7.25 0.23
N SER A 20 27.08 5.92 0.29
CA SER A 20 28.36 5.26 -0.02
C SER A 20 28.77 5.47 -1.49
N VAL A 21 27.83 5.37 -2.43
CA VAL A 21 28.09 5.62 -3.85
C VAL A 21 28.52 7.06 -4.07
N PHE A 22 27.78 8.03 -3.51
CA PHE A 22 28.17 9.44 -3.64
C PHE A 22 29.53 9.74 -3.00
N PHE A 23 29.84 9.14 -1.87
CA PHE A 23 31.14 9.29 -1.21
C PHE A 23 32.27 8.71 -2.04
N LEU A 24 32.10 7.54 -2.66
CA LEU A 24 33.08 6.94 -3.57
C LEU A 24 33.28 7.79 -4.81
N VAL A 25 32.21 8.36 -5.39
CA VAL A 25 32.30 9.29 -6.51
C VAL A 25 33.04 10.56 -6.11
N PHE A 26 32.76 11.11 -4.93
CA PHE A 26 33.49 12.26 -4.39
C PHE A 26 34.99 11.97 -4.23
N LEU A 27 35.35 10.87 -3.59
CA LEU A 27 36.77 10.46 -3.43
C LEU A 27 37.45 10.25 -4.79
N SER A 28 36.72 9.70 -5.76
CA SER A 28 37.23 9.49 -7.12
C SER A 28 37.45 10.84 -7.85
N SER A 29 36.58 11.84 -7.63
CA SER A 29 36.66 13.15 -8.28
C SER A 29 37.84 14.01 -7.79
N VAL A 30 38.33 13.76 -6.58
CA VAL A 30 39.49 14.47 -6.00
C VAL A 30 40.81 13.98 -6.59
N LYS A 31 40.83 12.77 -7.18
CA LYS A 31 42.05 12.25 -7.85
C LYS A 31 42.12 12.76 -9.27
N SER A 32 43.10 13.61 -9.53
CA SER A 32 43.46 14.06 -10.90
C SER A 32 44.10 12.90 -11.68
N GLY A 33 43.48 12.47 -12.75
CA GLY A 33 44.00 11.45 -13.65
C GLY A 33 43.18 11.36 -14.93
N GLU A 34 43.82 11.03 -16.06
CA GLU A 34 43.11 10.76 -17.31
C GLU A 34 42.25 9.48 -17.13
N LEU A 35 40.95 9.66 -17.27
CA LEU A 35 40.00 8.54 -17.22
C LEU A 35 39.97 7.82 -18.55
N GLN A 36 40.68 6.70 -18.67
CA GLN A 36 40.57 5.81 -19.81
C GLN A 36 39.26 5.03 -19.82
N ASN A 37 38.68 4.85 -21.01
CA ASN A 37 37.46 4.04 -21.23
C ASN A 37 36.22 4.45 -20.41
N VAL A 38 36.00 5.79 -20.28
CA VAL A 38 34.89 6.34 -19.48
C VAL A 38 33.52 5.80 -19.92
N ASN A 39 33.29 5.69 -21.24
CA ASN A 39 32.00 5.19 -21.75
C ASN A 39 31.76 3.73 -21.38
N HIS A 40 32.80 2.90 -21.41
CA HIS A 40 32.69 1.50 -21.02
C HIS A 40 32.39 1.35 -19.52
N LYS A 41 33.07 2.11 -18.66
CA LYS A 41 32.82 2.12 -17.22
C LYS A 41 31.41 2.61 -16.88
N ARG A 42 30.93 3.65 -17.56
CA ARG A 42 29.55 4.16 -17.42
C ARG A 42 28.52 3.11 -17.86
N ALA A 43 28.76 2.43 -18.97
CA ALA A 43 27.87 1.38 -19.45
C ALA A 43 27.78 0.21 -18.43
N ILE A 44 28.91 -0.28 -17.93
CA ILE A 44 28.96 -1.32 -16.91
C ILE A 44 28.17 -0.87 -15.66
N PHE A 45 28.44 0.32 -15.14
CA PHE A 45 27.72 0.85 -13.98
C PHE A 45 26.21 0.92 -14.23
N PHE A 46 25.79 1.43 -15.39
CA PHE A 46 24.39 1.51 -15.77
C PHE A 46 23.74 0.13 -15.80
N PHE A 47 24.35 -0.85 -16.46
CA PHE A 47 23.75 -2.18 -16.56
C PHE A 47 23.72 -2.93 -15.20
N ILE A 48 24.71 -2.73 -14.35
CA ILE A 48 24.70 -3.29 -13.00
C ILE A 48 23.58 -2.65 -12.18
N ALA A 49 23.48 -1.31 -12.16
CA ALA A 49 22.46 -0.60 -11.41
C ALA A 49 21.05 -0.96 -11.91
N PHE A 50 20.84 -0.97 -13.22
CA PHE A 50 19.57 -1.33 -13.85
C PHE A 50 19.18 -2.78 -13.54
N GLY A 51 20.11 -3.71 -13.70
CA GLY A 51 19.89 -5.14 -13.37
C GLY A 51 19.56 -5.34 -11.90
N THR A 52 20.22 -4.62 -11.00
CA THR A 52 19.92 -4.67 -9.55
C THR A 52 18.50 -4.18 -9.26
N VAL A 53 18.07 -3.07 -9.87
CA VAL A 53 16.69 -2.55 -9.72
C VAL A 53 15.68 -3.57 -10.23
N LEU A 54 15.89 -4.15 -11.41
CA LEU A 54 15.00 -5.16 -11.96
C LEU A 54 14.91 -6.42 -11.07
N LEU A 55 16.05 -6.86 -10.52
CA LEU A 55 16.09 -7.99 -9.60
C LEU A 55 15.29 -7.71 -8.33
N VAL A 56 15.49 -6.53 -7.71
CA VAL A 56 14.76 -6.12 -6.50
C VAL A 56 13.26 -6.03 -6.77
N LEU A 57 12.86 -5.43 -7.90
CA LEU A 57 11.45 -5.35 -8.29
C LEU A 57 10.86 -6.75 -8.54
N GLY A 58 11.57 -7.62 -9.25
CA GLY A 58 11.11 -8.99 -9.53
C GLY A 58 10.88 -9.83 -8.28
N ILE A 59 11.67 -9.60 -7.21
CA ILE A 59 11.54 -10.30 -5.93
C ILE A 59 10.45 -9.66 -5.05
N SER A 60 10.30 -8.33 -5.08
CA SER A 60 9.43 -7.59 -4.16
C SER A 60 7.98 -7.48 -4.65
N LEU A 61 7.75 -7.28 -5.95
CA LEU A 61 6.40 -7.11 -6.50
C LEU A 61 5.44 -8.27 -6.18
N PRO A 62 5.84 -9.56 -6.33
CA PRO A 62 4.95 -10.67 -6.00
C PRO A 62 4.53 -10.74 -4.53
N LYS A 63 5.28 -10.07 -3.64
CA LYS A 63 4.99 -10.01 -2.19
C LYS A 63 4.12 -8.82 -1.80
N SER A 64 3.75 -7.98 -2.77
CA SER A 64 2.88 -6.84 -2.49
C SER A 64 1.47 -7.33 -2.13
N PRO A 65 0.71 -6.58 -1.31
CA PRO A 65 -0.67 -6.93 -0.95
C PRO A 65 -1.60 -7.12 -2.14
N TYR A 66 -1.30 -6.50 -3.29
CA TYR A 66 -2.07 -6.65 -4.53
C TYR A 66 -1.97 -8.04 -5.15
N PHE A 67 -0.86 -8.76 -4.93
CA PHE A 67 -0.60 -10.07 -5.51
C PHE A 67 -0.67 -11.20 -4.50
N LEU A 68 -0.56 -10.90 -3.20
CA LEU A 68 -0.36 -11.88 -2.14
C LEU A 68 -1.42 -12.99 -2.14
N TYR A 69 -2.69 -12.62 -2.37
CA TYR A 69 -3.83 -13.56 -2.39
C TYR A 69 -4.57 -13.55 -3.74
N SER A 70 -3.90 -13.13 -4.83
CA SER A 70 -4.54 -12.92 -6.13
C SER A 70 -5.09 -14.20 -6.77
N LYS A 71 -4.55 -15.36 -6.41
CA LYS A 71 -4.94 -16.67 -6.92
C LYS A 71 -5.97 -17.41 -6.04
N GLU A 72 -6.23 -16.90 -4.82
CA GLU A 72 -7.18 -17.51 -3.90
C GLU A 72 -8.58 -16.97 -4.18
N GLU A 73 -9.60 -17.86 -4.20
CA GLU A 73 -10.99 -17.41 -4.27
C GLU A 73 -11.39 -16.74 -2.95
N PRO A 74 -11.98 -15.54 -3.01
CA PRO A 74 -12.36 -14.83 -1.80
C PRO A 74 -13.52 -15.52 -1.10
N ALA A 75 -13.38 -15.74 0.20
CA ALA A 75 -14.46 -16.24 1.06
C ALA A 75 -15.64 -15.25 1.14
N GLN A 76 -15.34 -13.95 1.04
CA GLN A 76 -16.34 -12.89 1.06
C GLN A 76 -15.84 -11.69 0.26
N LYS A 77 -16.78 -11.03 -0.45
CA LYS A 77 -16.56 -9.70 -1.07
C LYS A 77 -17.15 -8.63 -0.17
N VAL A 78 -16.42 -7.53 -0.04
CA VAL A 78 -16.83 -6.35 0.72
C VAL A 78 -16.68 -5.13 -0.21
N PHE A 79 -17.71 -4.33 -0.29
CA PHE A 79 -17.73 -3.11 -1.09
C PHE A 79 -17.48 -1.92 -0.17
N VAL A 80 -16.56 -1.06 -0.56
CA VAL A 80 -16.17 0.13 0.19
C VAL A 80 -16.28 1.33 -0.73
N VAL A 81 -17.06 2.29 -0.32
CA VAL A 81 -17.17 3.57 -1.00
C VAL A 81 -16.81 4.68 -0.03
N ALA A 82 -15.81 5.49 -0.40
CA ALA A 82 -15.40 6.66 0.36
C ALA A 82 -16.11 7.92 -0.17
N LYS A 83 -16.47 8.80 0.74
CA LYS A 83 -16.97 10.16 0.46
C LYS A 83 -16.64 11.04 1.67
N GLN A 84 -16.31 12.30 1.46
CA GLN A 84 -15.98 13.27 2.51
C GLN A 84 -17.06 13.35 3.61
N PHE A 85 -16.89 12.91 4.86
CA PHE A 85 -15.66 12.34 5.45
C PHE A 85 -16.00 11.00 6.12
N SER A 86 -16.52 10.06 5.38
CA SER A 86 -16.94 8.75 5.88
C SER A 86 -16.66 7.63 4.88
N PHE A 87 -16.58 6.43 5.41
CA PHE A 87 -16.61 5.19 4.63
C PHE A 87 -17.99 4.54 4.75
N SER A 88 -18.52 4.12 3.63
CA SER A 88 -19.64 3.18 3.55
C SER A 88 -19.09 1.81 3.23
N ILE A 89 -19.41 0.81 4.06
CA ILE A 89 -18.88 -0.55 3.97
C ILE A 89 -20.03 -1.53 3.98
N SER A 90 -20.11 -2.39 2.97
CA SER A 90 -21.23 -3.32 2.80
C SER A 90 -20.78 -4.66 2.20
N LYS A 91 -21.55 -5.72 2.47
CA LYS A 91 -21.45 -7.02 1.76
C LYS A 91 -22.11 -6.97 0.39
N TYR A 92 -22.86 -5.92 0.10
CA TYR A 92 -23.57 -5.70 -1.16
C TYR A 92 -23.01 -4.50 -1.90
N PRO A 93 -23.10 -4.46 -3.24
CA PRO A 93 -22.67 -3.31 -4.04
C PRO A 93 -23.36 -2.00 -3.58
N ILE A 94 -22.58 -0.93 -3.50
CA ILE A 94 -23.03 0.41 -3.12
C ILE A 94 -23.07 1.26 -4.40
N ASN A 95 -24.21 1.37 -5.06
CA ASN A 95 -24.34 2.01 -6.36
C ASN A 95 -24.93 3.43 -6.27
N THR A 96 -25.86 3.63 -5.35
CA THR A 96 -26.62 4.89 -5.20
C THR A 96 -26.14 5.68 -3.97
N ASP A 97 -26.61 6.93 -3.83
CA ASP A 97 -26.37 7.71 -2.61
C ASP A 97 -27.19 7.17 -1.44
N ASP A 98 -28.33 6.56 -1.70
CA ASP A 98 -29.13 5.92 -0.65
C ASP A 98 -28.42 4.68 -0.10
N ASP A 99 -27.84 3.83 -0.95
CA ASP A 99 -27.01 2.69 -0.52
C ASP A 99 -25.84 3.16 0.33
N PHE A 100 -25.18 4.27 -0.08
CA PHE A 100 -24.10 4.87 0.68
C PHE A 100 -24.56 5.31 2.06
N ASN A 101 -25.65 6.04 2.15
CA ASN A 101 -26.15 6.58 3.41
C ASN A 101 -26.62 5.47 4.36
N MET A 102 -27.22 4.40 3.85
CA MET A 102 -27.65 3.25 4.66
C MET A 102 -26.48 2.45 5.25
N SER A 103 -25.34 2.41 4.59
CA SER A 103 -24.16 1.65 5.02
C SER A 103 -23.01 2.52 5.54
N ALA A 104 -23.17 3.85 5.55
CA ALA A 104 -22.18 4.75 6.14
C ALA A 104 -22.08 4.53 7.65
N GLY A 105 -20.86 4.24 8.13
CA GLY A 105 -20.59 3.94 9.53
C GLY A 105 -21.12 2.58 10.01
N ALA A 106 -21.66 1.73 9.12
CA ALA A 106 -22.05 0.38 9.48
C ALA A 106 -20.82 -0.51 9.72
N GLU A 107 -20.87 -1.33 10.77
CA GLU A 107 -19.86 -2.36 11.02
C GLU A 107 -20.15 -3.60 10.18
N VAL A 108 -19.15 -4.08 9.48
CA VAL A 108 -19.22 -5.31 8.69
C VAL A 108 -18.38 -6.38 9.36
N THR A 109 -18.98 -7.56 9.59
CA THR A 109 -18.28 -8.75 10.09
C THR A 109 -17.78 -9.59 8.93
N VAL A 110 -16.50 -9.99 8.99
CA VAL A 110 -15.84 -10.87 8.02
C VAL A 110 -15.19 -12.08 8.71
N PRO A 111 -15.05 -13.21 8.03
CA PRO A 111 -14.48 -14.42 8.63
C PRO A 111 -12.96 -14.31 8.84
N VAL A 112 -12.48 -14.81 9.99
CA VAL A 112 -11.06 -15.05 10.25
C VAL A 112 -10.56 -16.19 9.33
N ASN A 113 -9.29 -16.13 8.93
CA ASN A 113 -8.61 -17.09 8.05
C ASN A 113 -9.19 -17.21 6.63
N GLY A 114 -10.24 -16.47 6.29
CA GLY A 114 -10.75 -16.32 4.93
C GLY A 114 -10.09 -15.18 4.18
N VAL A 115 -9.92 -15.33 2.87
CA VAL A 115 -9.50 -14.20 2.03
C VAL A 115 -10.69 -13.30 1.77
N ILE A 116 -10.58 -12.04 2.10
CA ILE A 116 -11.61 -11.01 1.88
C ILE A 116 -11.18 -10.17 0.69
N GLU A 117 -12.07 -10.00 -0.28
CA GLU A 117 -11.86 -9.09 -1.40
C GLU A 117 -12.59 -7.78 -1.16
N PHE A 118 -11.83 -6.72 -0.91
CA PHE A 118 -12.34 -5.37 -0.82
C PHE A 118 -12.38 -4.72 -2.21
N ASN A 119 -13.56 -4.26 -2.62
CA ASN A 119 -13.76 -3.48 -3.83
C ASN A 119 -13.93 -2.03 -3.40
N VAL A 120 -12.88 -1.22 -3.59
CA VAL A 120 -12.74 0.10 -2.98
C VAL A 120 -12.83 1.19 -4.05
N SER A 121 -13.71 2.13 -3.86
CA SER A 121 -13.90 3.29 -4.75
C SER A 121 -14.22 4.56 -3.96
N SER A 122 -14.34 5.68 -4.64
CA SER A 122 -14.75 6.96 -4.07
C SER A 122 -15.82 7.63 -4.93
N LYS A 123 -16.66 8.47 -4.30
CA LYS A 123 -17.67 9.29 -4.99
C LYS A 123 -17.21 10.74 -5.26
N ASP A 124 -16.10 11.20 -4.65
CA ASP A 124 -15.70 12.61 -4.71
C ASP A 124 -14.22 12.83 -4.98
N VAL A 125 -13.35 12.62 -3.99
CA VAL A 125 -11.89 12.83 -4.09
C VAL A 125 -11.15 11.54 -3.77
N ASN A 126 -9.82 11.55 -3.87
CA ASN A 126 -9.02 10.42 -3.44
C ASN A 126 -9.03 10.29 -1.91
N HIS A 127 -9.16 9.06 -1.43
CA HIS A 127 -9.04 8.68 -0.02
C HIS A 127 -8.12 7.48 0.12
N GLY A 128 -7.55 7.27 1.31
CA GLY A 128 -6.82 6.05 1.63
C GLY A 128 -7.71 5.07 2.40
N PHE A 129 -7.95 3.88 1.88
CA PHE A 129 -8.55 2.80 2.64
C PHE A 129 -7.43 1.96 3.25
N SER A 130 -7.24 2.10 4.56
CA SER A 130 -6.08 1.53 5.26
C SER A 130 -6.54 0.71 6.45
N LEU A 131 -6.18 -0.57 6.47
CA LEU A 131 -6.51 -1.53 7.52
C LEU A 131 -5.46 -1.48 8.63
N TYR A 132 -5.89 -1.28 9.86
CA TYR A 132 -5.05 -1.25 11.05
C TYR A 132 -5.47 -2.32 12.06
N LYS A 133 -4.49 -2.90 12.73
CA LYS A 133 -4.68 -3.73 13.92
C LYS A 133 -3.74 -3.23 15.01
N GLU A 134 -4.30 -2.83 16.16
CA GLU A 134 -3.52 -2.35 17.32
C GLU A 134 -2.50 -1.26 16.95
N GLY A 135 -2.91 -0.30 16.13
CA GLY A 135 -2.06 0.80 15.67
C GLY A 135 -1.02 0.43 14.60
N VAL A 136 -1.03 -0.81 14.09
CA VAL A 136 -0.11 -1.28 13.04
C VAL A 136 -0.85 -1.39 11.71
N LEU A 137 -0.33 -0.69 10.69
CA LEU A 137 -0.84 -0.80 9.32
C LEU A 137 -0.63 -2.22 8.79
N GLN A 138 -1.71 -2.84 8.33
CA GLN A 138 -1.72 -4.18 7.73
C GLN A 138 -1.70 -4.11 6.22
N ALA A 139 -2.59 -3.33 5.63
CA ALA A 139 -2.69 -3.13 4.18
C ALA A 139 -3.35 -1.79 3.87
N GLN A 140 -3.10 -1.28 2.67
CA GLN A 140 -3.68 -0.03 2.18
C GLN A 140 -3.94 -0.10 0.69
N VAL A 141 -5.03 0.54 0.26
CA VAL A 141 -5.33 0.81 -1.14
C VAL A 141 -6.01 2.17 -1.28
N GLN A 142 -5.81 2.84 -2.41
CA GLN A 142 -6.49 4.10 -2.68
C GLN A 142 -7.96 3.87 -3.08
N ALA A 143 -8.85 4.67 -2.53
CA ALA A 143 -10.22 4.84 -3.01
C ALA A 143 -10.25 6.03 -3.98
N MET A 144 -10.45 5.76 -5.26
CA MET A 144 -10.37 6.77 -6.33
C MET A 144 -11.72 6.93 -7.02
N PRO A 145 -12.11 8.18 -7.39
CA PRO A 145 -13.29 8.42 -8.19
C PRO A 145 -13.21 7.75 -9.56
N GLY A 146 -14.29 7.11 -9.97
CA GLY A 146 -14.39 6.48 -11.29
C GLY A 146 -13.58 5.18 -11.46
N TYR A 147 -12.92 4.70 -10.41
CA TYR A 147 -12.15 3.46 -10.44
C TYR A 147 -12.42 2.58 -9.22
N VAL A 148 -12.47 1.27 -9.43
CA VAL A 148 -12.59 0.29 -8.34
C VAL A 148 -11.27 -0.43 -8.14
N ASN A 149 -10.58 -0.11 -7.07
CA ASN A 149 -9.40 -0.82 -6.64
C ASN A 149 -9.81 -2.10 -5.89
N ARG A 150 -9.09 -3.18 -6.13
CA ARG A 150 -9.28 -4.45 -5.42
C ARG A 150 -8.12 -4.71 -4.48
N LEU A 151 -8.44 -4.95 -3.21
CA LEU A 151 -7.49 -5.40 -2.19
C LEU A 151 -7.97 -6.76 -1.68
N ARG A 152 -7.14 -7.80 -1.79
CA ARG A 152 -7.38 -9.08 -1.12
C ARG A 152 -6.53 -9.16 0.12
N TRP A 153 -7.19 -9.42 1.24
CA TRP A 153 -6.52 -9.52 2.52
C TRP A 153 -7.05 -10.72 3.32
N LYS A 154 -6.15 -11.43 4.00
CA LYS A 154 -6.50 -12.55 4.86
C LYS A 154 -6.25 -12.15 6.31
N PHE A 155 -7.33 -12.07 7.07
CA PHE A 155 -7.25 -11.80 8.50
C PHE A 155 -6.86 -13.07 9.24
N THR A 156 -5.73 -13.05 9.94
CA THR A 156 -5.23 -14.21 10.72
C THR A 156 -5.65 -14.17 12.20
N GLU A 157 -6.11 -13.02 12.66
CA GLU A 157 -6.52 -12.79 14.05
C GLU A 157 -7.94 -12.23 14.09
N SER A 158 -8.75 -12.72 15.02
CA SER A 158 -10.07 -12.15 15.29
C SER A 158 -9.98 -10.82 16.04
N GLY A 159 -11.06 -10.07 16.06
CA GLY A 159 -11.20 -8.80 16.77
C GLY A 159 -11.53 -7.64 15.86
N THR A 160 -11.44 -6.42 16.36
CA THR A 160 -11.74 -5.19 15.63
C THR A 160 -10.50 -4.70 14.89
N TYR A 161 -10.69 -4.34 13.64
CA TYR A 161 -9.71 -3.67 12.80
C TYR A 161 -10.19 -2.27 12.48
N ASP A 162 -9.32 -1.28 12.68
CA ASP A 162 -9.61 0.09 12.34
C ASP A 162 -9.35 0.34 10.86
N ILE A 163 -10.20 1.16 10.26
CA ILE A 163 -10.05 1.68 8.91
C ILE A 163 -9.80 3.17 9.01
N LEU A 164 -8.66 3.62 8.53
CA LEU A 164 -8.27 5.02 8.55
C LEU A 164 -8.06 5.55 7.12
N CYS A 165 -8.42 6.83 6.92
CA CYS A 165 -8.09 7.54 5.69
C CYS A 165 -6.64 8.04 5.78
N LEU A 166 -5.74 7.54 4.94
CA LEU A 166 -4.34 7.97 4.88
C LEU A 166 -4.00 8.80 3.63
N GLU A 167 -5.01 9.31 2.93
CA GLU A 167 -4.86 10.24 1.80
C GLU A 167 -5.61 11.52 2.13
N TYR A 168 -4.95 12.67 2.05
CA TYR A 168 -5.59 13.95 2.40
C TYR A 168 -6.80 14.23 1.52
N CYS A 169 -7.97 14.26 2.13
CA CYS A 169 -9.27 14.39 1.46
C CYS A 169 -10.05 15.65 1.86
N GLY A 170 -9.47 16.54 2.67
CA GLY A 170 -10.11 17.80 3.08
C GLY A 170 -10.06 18.07 4.60
N VAL A 171 -10.86 19.01 5.07
CA VAL A 171 -10.76 19.59 6.42
C VAL A 171 -10.98 18.60 7.56
N ALA A 172 -11.84 17.60 7.39
CA ALA A 172 -12.09 16.57 8.40
C ALA A 172 -11.39 15.23 8.09
N HIS A 173 -10.33 15.27 7.29
CA HIS A 173 -9.53 14.08 6.93
C HIS A 173 -9.11 13.25 8.17
N ALA A 174 -8.64 13.88 9.22
CA ALA A 174 -8.16 13.19 10.42
C ALA A 174 -9.28 12.47 11.21
N ALA A 175 -10.54 12.84 10.99
CA ALA A 175 -11.70 12.22 11.64
C ALA A 175 -12.33 11.10 10.79
N MET A 176 -11.87 10.90 9.56
CA MET A 176 -12.43 9.91 8.65
C MET A 176 -11.93 8.50 9.00
N ALA A 177 -12.75 7.76 9.72
CA ALA A 177 -12.47 6.40 10.19
C ALA A 177 -13.72 5.51 10.11
N ALA A 178 -13.49 4.19 10.13
CA ALA A 178 -14.51 3.15 10.27
C ALA A 178 -13.90 1.91 10.95
N THR A 179 -14.67 0.85 11.16
CA THR A 179 -14.20 -0.41 11.73
C THR A 179 -14.72 -1.61 10.95
N ILE A 180 -13.97 -2.71 11.01
CA ILE A 180 -14.38 -4.04 10.54
C ILE A 180 -14.20 -5.02 11.71
N LYS A 181 -15.19 -5.89 11.92
CA LYS A 181 -15.12 -6.97 12.89
C LYS A 181 -14.70 -8.27 12.20
N VAL A 182 -13.74 -8.96 12.78
CA VAL A 182 -13.23 -10.24 12.29
C VAL A 182 -13.60 -11.33 13.29
N GLU A 183 -14.35 -12.34 12.86
CA GLU A 183 -14.84 -13.46 13.69
C GLU A 183 -14.57 -14.82 13.04
#